data_5bf789bc707a61099aa6d0b661d5a65a
#
_entry.id   5bf789bc707a61099aa6d0b661d5a65a
#
_cell.length_a   1.000
_cell.length_b   1.000
_cell.length_c   1.000
_cell.angle_alpha   90.00
_cell.angle_beta   90.00
_cell.angle_gamma   90.00
#
_symmetry.space_group_name_H-M   'P 1'
#
loop_
_entity.id
_entity.type
_entity.pdbx_description
1 polymer ?
#
loop_
_entity_poly.entity_id
_entity_poly.type
_entity_poly.pdbx_seq_one_letter_code
_entity_poly.pdbx_strand_id
1 'polypeptide(L)'
;MADSEQKDTSFAILMVDDDEEDFILVKEALESKQLRVDLYWAEDGDEAMNFLFQRGGYSDVPTPNLILLDLNMPGKNGFEVLRDLKAHEGLRKIPVVILTSSRDQRDVSRGYNIGASSIMLKPLSFDEMANAMQSLCEYWFALVQLPKSPAGSARKTVKKAPISPDSSNFEPIQ
;
A
#
# COMPACT_ATOMS: atom_id res chain seq x y z
N MET A 1 -10.02 32.21 -21.68
CA MET A 1 -9.69 31.87 -20.27
C MET A 1 -10.14 30.45 -20.07
N ALA A 2 -9.22 29.51 -20.17
CA ALA A 2 -9.50 28.12 -19.94
C ALA A 2 -9.14 27.83 -18.47
N ASP A 3 -10.17 27.73 -17.63
CA ASP A 3 -10.05 27.12 -16.32
C ASP A 3 -9.58 25.69 -16.52
N SER A 4 -8.29 25.47 -16.34
CA SER A 4 -7.74 24.14 -16.18
C SER A 4 -8.22 23.66 -14.81
N GLU A 5 -9.33 22.91 -14.78
CA GLU A 5 -9.66 22.02 -13.70
C GLU A 5 -8.45 21.09 -13.49
N GLN A 6 -7.59 21.50 -12.60
CA GLN A 6 -6.51 20.67 -12.08
C GLN A 6 -7.19 19.55 -11.30
N LYS A 7 -7.49 18.47 -12.01
CA LYS A 7 -8.04 17.24 -11.45
C LYS A 7 -7.10 16.81 -10.34
N ASP A 8 -7.51 17.01 -9.11
CA ASP A 8 -6.80 16.68 -7.89
C ASP A 8 -6.70 15.14 -7.80
N THR A 9 -5.73 14.59 -8.52
CA THR A 9 -5.50 13.14 -8.61
C THR A 9 -4.56 12.77 -7.49
N SER A 10 -5.09 12.37 -6.33
CA SER A 10 -4.31 11.67 -5.33
C SER A 10 -4.01 10.25 -5.84
N PHE A 11 -2.80 9.76 -5.57
CA PHE A 11 -2.41 8.39 -5.87
C PHE A 11 -2.78 7.48 -4.69
N ALA A 12 -3.27 6.29 -4.98
CA ALA A 12 -3.62 5.30 -3.98
C ALA A 12 -2.48 4.30 -3.83
N ILE A 13 -1.97 4.14 -2.61
CA ILE A 13 -1.02 3.09 -2.22
C ILE A 13 -1.73 2.13 -1.27
N LEU A 14 -1.65 0.83 -1.56
CA LEU A 14 -2.04 -0.21 -0.61
C LEU A 14 -0.77 -0.74 0.06
N MET A 15 -0.66 -0.60 1.38
CA MET A 15 0.35 -1.25 2.19
C MET A 15 -0.21 -2.55 2.77
N VAL A 16 0.50 -3.64 2.58
CA VAL A 16 0.18 -4.98 3.09
C VAL A 16 1.27 -5.40 4.05
N ASP A 17 1.00 -5.32 5.32
CA ASP A 17 1.95 -5.56 6.40
C ASP A 17 1.19 -5.85 7.70
N ASP A 18 1.59 -6.87 8.45
CA ASP A 18 0.95 -7.23 9.71
C ASP A 18 1.43 -6.37 10.90
N ASP A 19 2.45 -5.54 10.70
CA ASP A 19 2.98 -4.65 11.72
C ASP A 19 2.38 -3.24 11.60
N GLU A 20 1.52 -2.89 12.57
CA GLU A 20 0.90 -1.56 12.66
C GLU A 20 1.94 -0.45 12.85
N GLU A 21 3.06 -0.72 13.54
CA GLU A 21 4.12 0.27 13.75
C GLU A 21 4.78 0.64 12.43
N ASP A 22 5.01 -0.34 11.56
CA ASP A 22 5.53 -0.11 10.21
C ASP A 22 4.55 0.70 9.34
N PHE A 23 3.24 0.40 9.45
CA PHE A 23 2.23 1.19 8.76
C PHE A 23 2.20 2.65 9.24
N ILE A 24 2.23 2.87 10.55
CA ILE A 24 2.26 4.22 11.14
C ILE A 24 3.52 4.96 10.67
N LEU A 25 4.67 4.30 10.68
CA LEU A 25 5.94 4.88 10.23
C LEU A 25 5.89 5.34 8.76
N VAL A 26 5.36 4.50 7.87
CA VAL A 26 5.17 4.84 6.45
C VAL A 26 4.19 6.00 6.29
N LYS A 27 3.08 5.99 7.02
CA LYS A 27 2.07 7.05 6.99
C LYS A 27 2.67 8.40 7.41
N GLU A 28 3.35 8.45 8.55
CA GLU A 28 4.00 9.66 9.05
C GLU A 28 5.11 10.14 8.09
N ALA A 29 5.85 9.23 7.50
CA ALA A 29 6.86 9.53 6.48
C ALA A 29 6.26 10.23 5.26
N LEU A 30 5.15 9.71 4.73
CA LEU A 30 4.43 10.31 3.59
C LEU A 30 3.86 11.70 3.95
N GLU A 31 3.28 11.84 5.14
CA GLU A 31 2.74 13.10 5.65
C GLU A 31 3.84 14.16 5.85
N SER A 32 5.00 13.78 6.40
CA SER A 32 6.13 14.68 6.65
C SER A 32 6.68 15.31 5.36
N LYS A 33 6.59 14.60 4.26
CA LYS A 33 7.02 15.06 2.93
C LYS A 33 5.88 15.72 2.13
N GLN A 34 4.70 15.89 2.73
CA GLN A 34 3.51 16.49 2.11
C GLN A 34 3.13 15.84 0.78
N LEU A 35 3.33 14.53 0.69
CA LEU A 35 3.04 13.76 -0.52
C LEU A 35 1.52 13.55 -0.66
N ARG A 36 0.97 13.82 -1.84
CA ARG A 36 -0.45 13.65 -2.14
C ARG A 36 -0.77 12.19 -2.48
N VAL A 37 -0.81 11.38 -1.44
CA VAL A 37 -1.05 9.93 -1.52
C VAL A 37 -2.14 9.55 -0.54
N ASP A 38 -3.08 8.73 -0.99
CA ASP A 38 -4.04 8.03 -0.13
C ASP A 38 -3.45 6.68 0.23
N LEU A 39 -3.05 6.51 1.49
CA LEU A 39 -2.49 5.26 2.00
C LEU A 39 -3.60 4.39 2.59
N TYR A 40 -3.71 3.17 2.09
CA TYR A 40 -4.60 2.11 2.58
C TYR A 40 -3.76 1.01 3.23
N TRP A 41 -4.33 0.31 4.19
CA TRP A 41 -3.65 -0.74 4.93
C TRP A 41 -4.46 -2.04 4.90
N ALA A 42 -3.78 -3.14 4.70
CA ALA A 42 -4.27 -4.49 4.89
C ALA A 42 -3.30 -5.23 5.83
N GLU A 43 -3.83 -5.78 6.92
CA GLU A 43 -3.04 -6.40 7.98
C GLU A 43 -2.54 -7.81 7.62
N ASP A 44 -3.14 -8.43 6.62
CA ASP A 44 -2.77 -9.75 6.14
C ASP A 44 -3.03 -9.95 4.64
N GLY A 45 -2.59 -11.10 4.15
CA GLY A 45 -2.72 -11.42 2.73
C GLY A 45 -4.15 -11.64 2.26
N ASP A 46 -5.04 -12.14 3.10
CA ASP A 46 -6.44 -12.37 2.74
C ASP A 46 -7.21 -11.05 2.70
N GLU A 47 -6.94 -10.16 3.64
CA GLU A 47 -7.48 -8.81 3.64
C GLU A 47 -7.00 -8.02 2.40
N ALA A 48 -5.71 -8.13 2.06
CA ALA A 48 -5.17 -7.54 0.85
C ALA A 48 -5.91 -8.01 -0.42
N MET A 49 -6.20 -9.30 -0.53
CA MET A 49 -6.95 -9.83 -1.65
C MET A 49 -8.41 -9.36 -1.65
N ASN A 50 -9.06 -9.25 -0.49
CA ASN A 50 -10.40 -8.69 -0.38
C ASN A 50 -10.44 -7.21 -0.83
N PHE A 51 -9.46 -6.42 -0.42
CA PHE A 51 -9.29 -5.04 -0.87
C PHE A 51 -9.14 -4.97 -2.40
N LEU A 52 -8.21 -5.75 -2.96
CA LEU A 52 -7.89 -5.75 -4.39
C LEU A 52 -9.04 -6.22 -5.27
N PHE A 53 -9.85 -7.16 -4.77
CA PHE A 53 -11.06 -7.63 -5.45
C PHE A 53 -12.31 -6.83 -5.09
N GLN A 54 -12.18 -5.79 -4.27
CA GLN A 54 -13.31 -4.96 -3.82
C GLN A 54 -14.45 -5.79 -3.20
N ARG A 55 -14.09 -6.77 -2.35
CA ARG A 55 -15.03 -7.68 -1.69
C ARG A 55 -15.35 -7.23 -0.26
N GLY A 56 -16.52 -7.61 0.23
CA GLY A 56 -16.94 -7.30 1.59
C GLY A 56 -17.02 -5.79 1.84
N GLY A 57 -16.34 -5.31 2.88
CA GLY A 57 -16.28 -3.89 3.25
C GLY A 57 -15.50 -2.98 2.29
N TYR A 58 -14.91 -3.53 1.24
CA TYR A 58 -14.03 -2.82 0.30
C TYR A 58 -14.68 -2.50 -1.06
N SER A 59 -16.02 -2.51 -1.16
CA SER A 59 -16.73 -2.24 -2.42
C SER A 59 -16.44 -0.87 -3.03
N ASP A 60 -16.10 0.11 -2.21
CA ASP A 60 -15.93 1.51 -2.62
C ASP A 60 -14.45 1.98 -2.61
N VAL A 61 -13.51 1.08 -2.38
CA VAL A 61 -12.08 1.44 -2.40
C VAL A 61 -11.55 1.55 -3.84
N PRO A 62 -10.59 2.43 -4.09
CA PRO A 62 -9.98 2.52 -5.41
C PRO A 62 -9.06 1.32 -5.69
N THR A 63 -8.86 1.02 -6.96
CA THR A 63 -7.73 0.16 -7.33
C THR A 63 -6.43 0.91 -7.05
N PRO A 64 -5.50 0.34 -6.26
CA PRO A 64 -4.28 1.03 -5.92
C PRO A 64 -3.38 1.23 -7.15
N ASN A 65 -2.64 2.34 -7.15
CA ASN A 65 -1.64 2.64 -8.18
C ASN A 65 -0.32 1.92 -7.91
N LEU A 66 -0.08 1.57 -6.64
CA LEU A 66 1.12 0.91 -6.16
C LEU A 66 0.78 0.06 -4.94
N ILE A 67 1.45 -1.07 -4.78
CA ILE A 67 1.36 -1.91 -3.58
C ILE A 67 2.73 -1.95 -2.91
N LEU A 68 2.76 -1.65 -1.61
CA LEU A 68 3.88 -1.94 -0.72
C LEU A 68 3.57 -3.26 -0.01
N LEU A 69 4.44 -4.24 -0.11
CA LEU A 69 4.15 -5.60 0.34
C LEU A 69 5.28 -6.13 1.23
N ASP A 70 4.96 -6.44 2.48
CA ASP A 70 5.86 -7.21 3.32
C ASP A 70 5.84 -8.70 2.95
N LEU A 71 6.99 -9.37 3.10
CA LEU A 71 7.12 -10.80 2.83
C LEU A 71 6.72 -11.66 4.01
N ASN A 72 7.03 -11.19 5.22
CA ASN A 72 6.99 -12.00 6.44
C ASN A 72 5.71 -11.73 7.24
N MET A 73 4.59 -12.21 6.75
CA MET A 73 3.30 -12.11 7.44
C MET A 73 2.81 -13.50 7.87
N PRO A 74 2.09 -13.62 8.99
CA PRO A 74 1.45 -14.86 9.38
C PRO A 74 0.32 -15.22 8.40
N GLY A 75 0.01 -16.52 8.29
CA GLY A 75 -1.01 -16.99 7.34
C GLY A 75 -0.53 -16.90 5.90
N LYS A 76 -1.25 -16.19 5.05
CA LYS A 76 -0.88 -15.96 3.66
C LYS A 76 0.29 -14.97 3.57
N ASN A 77 1.48 -15.48 3.29
CA ASN A 77 2.69 -14.66 3.23
C ASN A 77 2.76 -13.79 1.96
N GLY A 78 3.70 -12.82 1.96
CA GLY A 78 3.82 -11.87 0.87
C GLY A 78 4.13 -12.50 -0.50
N PHE A 79 4.87 -13.60 -0.56
CA PHE A 79 5.11 -14.30 -1.82
C PHE A 79 3.85 -14.93 -2.40
N GLU A 80 2.95 -15.41 -1.55
CA GLU A 80 1.66 -15.97 -1.97
C GLU A 80 0.74 -14.87 -2.49
N VAL A 81 0.67 -13.72 -1.77
CA VAL A 81 -0.07 -12.54 -2.24
C VAL A 81 0.46 -12.07 -3.59
N LEU A 82 1.79 -11.93 -3.74
CA LEU A 82 2.40 -11.51 -4.99
C LEU A 82 2.09 -12.47 -6.14
N ARG A 83 2.14 -13.78 -5.89
CA ARG A 83 1.82 -14.80 -6.91
C ARG A 83 0.38 -14.71 -7.38
N ASP A 84 -0.56 -14.63 -6.44
CA ASP A 84 -1.99 -14.53 -6.74
C ASP A 84 -2.30 -13.25 -7.53
N LEU A 85 -1.70 -12.14 -7.12
CA LEU A 85 -1.85 -10.86 -7.78
C LEU A 85 -1.32 -10.90 -9.22
N LYS A 86 -0.14 -11.49 -9.44
CA LYS A 86 0.48 -11.59 -10.76
C LYS A 86 -0.20 -12.64 -11.67
N ALA A 87 -0.85 -13.63 -11.10
CA ALA A 87 -1.67 -14.59 -11.85
C ALA A 87 -3.00 -14.00 -12.32
N HIS A 88 -3.51 -12.93 -11.67
CA HIS A 88 -4.80 -12.34 -12.01
C HIS A 88 -4.66 -11.27 -13.09
N GLU A 89 -5.36 -11.42 -14.23
CA GLU A 89 -5.22 -10.55 -15.40
C GLU A 89 -5.51 -9.06 -15.10
N GLY A 90 -6.50 -8.77 -14.29
CA GLY A 90 -6.88 -7.40 -13.92
C GLY A 90 -5.92 -6.72 -12.94
N LEU A 91 -5.20 -7.50 -12.13
CA LEU A 91 -4.34 -7.00 -11.04
C LEU A 91 -2.85 -7.04 -11.38
N ARG A 92 -2.42 -7.95 -12.27
CA ARG A 92 -0.98 -8.14 -12.58
C ARG A 92 -0.25 -6.88 -13.05
N LYS A 93 -0.99 -5.89 -13.55
CA LYS A 93 -0.44 -4.61 -14.03
C LYS A 93 -0.06 -3.66 -12.90
N ILE A 94 -0.58 -3.88 -11.69
CA ILE A 94 -0.27 -3.03 -10.55
C ILE A 94 1.18 -3.30 -10.15
N PRO A 95 2.03 -2.26 -10.09
CA PRO A 95 3.39 -2.43 -9.61
C PRO A 95 3.38 -2.79 -8.13
N VAL A 96 4.26 -3.72 -7.77
CA VAL A 96 4.46 -4.17 -6.39
C VAL A 96 5.89 -3.90 -5.98
N VAL A 97 6.07 -3.10 -4.97
CA VAL A 97 7.33 -2.87 -4.28
C VAL A 97 7.31 -3.69 -2.99
N ILE A 98 8.21 -4.66 -2.90
CA ILE A 98 8.39 -5.41 -1.65
C ILE A 98 9.16 -4.52 -0.67
N LEU A 99 8.61 -4.34 0.52
CA LEU A 99 9.24 -3.62 1.62
C LEU A 99 9.46 -4.61 2.77
N THR A 100 10.69 -5.10 2.93
CA THR A 100 10.98 -6.23 3.82
C THR A 100 12.22 -6.00 4.69
N SER A 101 12.21 -6.59 5.88
CA SER A 101 13.41 -6.68 6.74
C SER A 101 14.36 -7.82 6.34
N SER A 102 13.94 -8.74 5.46
CA SER A 102 14.78 -9.85 5.01
C SER A 102 15.94 -9.34 4.14
N ARG A 103 17.15 -9.79 4.47
CA ARG A 103 18.38 -9.55 3.69
C ARG A 103 18.81 -10.77 2.87
N ASP A 104 17.99 -11.83 2.85
CA ASP A 104 18.33 -13.06 2.13
C ASP A 104 18.22 -12.85 0.61
N GLN A 105 19.31 -13.07 -0.09
CA GLN A 105 19.35 -12.97 -1.56
C GLN A 105 18.42 -13.97 -2.26
N ARG A 106 18.04 -15.06 -1.58
CA ARG A 106 17.07 -16.02 -2.09
C ARG A 106 15.66 -15.37 -2.13
N ASP A 107 15.30 -14.58 -1.11
CA ASP A 107 14.04 -13.85 -1.07
C ASP A 107 14.00 -12.78 -2.16
N VAL A 108 15.11 -12.06 -2.35
CA VAL A 108 15.25 -11.07 -3.43
C VAL A 108 15.04 -11.71 -4.80
N SER A 109 15.78 -12.79 -5.08
CA SER A 109 15.67 -13.50 -6.37
C SER A 109 14.27 -14.07 -6.58
N ARG A 110 13.66 -14.63 -5.53
CA ARG A 110 12.30 -15.17 -5.57
C ARG A 110 11.26 -14.10 -5.86
N GLY A 111 11.37 -12.93 -5.20
CA GLY A 111 10.45 -11.81 -5.41
C GLY A 111 10.45 -11.33 -6.85
N TYR A 112 11.62 -11.10 -7.43
CA TYR A 112 11.73 -10.70 -8.84
C TYR A 112 11.23 -11.78 -9.80
N ASN A 113 11.52 -13.06 -9.55
CA ASN A 113 11.04 -14.17 -10.38
C ASN A 113 9.51 -14.29 -10.40
N ILE A 114 8.83 -13.94 -9.31
CA ILE A 114 7.36 -13.94 -9.26
C ILE A 114 6.79 -12.70 -9.98
N GLY A 115 7.54 -11.60 -10.03
CA GLY A 115 7.13 -10.39 -10.75
C GLY A 115 7.02 -9.14 -9.88
N ALA A 116 7.76 -9.05 -8.78
CA ALA A 116 7.93 -7.79 -8.07
C ALA A 116 8.56 -6.74 -8.98
N SER A 117 8.10 -5.49 -8.86
CA SER A 117 8.65 -4.36 -9.61
C SER A 117 9.97 -3.87 -9.00
N SER A 118 10.07 -3.90 -7.67
CA SER A 118 11.31 -3.66 -6.94
C SER A 118 11.23 -4.25 -5.53
N ILE A 119 12.39 -4.35 -4.88
CA ILE A 119 12.51 -4.84 -3.51
C ILE A 119 13.36 -3.84 -2.74
N MET A 120 12.84 -3.37 -1.62
CA MET A 120 13.50 -2.43 -0.73
C MET A 120 13.63 -3.05 0.66
N LEU A 121 14.76 -2.81 1.31
CA LEU A 121 14.88 -3.09 2.74
C LEU A 121 14.10 -2.05 3.53
N LYS A 122 13.39 -2.48 4.57
CA LYS A 122 12.72 -1.58 5.52
C LYS A 122 13.78 -0.67 6.16
N PRO A 123 13.66 0.67 6.01
CA PRO A 123 14.55 1.60 6.69
C PRO A 123 14.43 1.48 8.22
N LEU A 124 15.53 1.72 8.92
CA LEU A 124 15.60 1.57 10.38
C LEU A 124 15.28 2.87 11.13
N SER A 125 15.28 3.99 10.44
CA SER A 125 14.98 5.30 11.04
C SER A 125 13.84 6.00 10.29
N PHE A 126 13.19 6.94 10.99
CA PHE A 126 12.15 7.77 10.40
C PHE A 126 12.67 8.58 9.20
N ASP A 127 13.84 9.20 9.31
CA ASP A 127 14.41 10.03 8.23
C ASP A 127 14.72 9.20 6.98
N GLU A 128 15.25 8.00 7.17
CA GLU A 128 15.49 7.06 6.06
C GLU A 128 14.17 6.63 5.41
N MET A 129 13.14 6.32 6.21
CA MET A 129 11.82 5.99 5.70
C MET A 129 11.20 7.15 4.93
N ALA A 130 11.26 8.37 5.46
CA ALA A 130 10.74 9.56 4.81
C ALA A 130 11.43 9.82 3.45
N ASN A 131 12.74 9.68 3.39
CA ASN A 131 13.50 9.82 2.14
C ASN A 131 13.19 8.68 1.14
N ALA A 132 13.04 7.45 1.63
CA ALA A 132 12.66 6.31 0.79
C ALA A 132 11.26 6.49 0.19
N MET A 133 10.28 6.92 0.99
CA MET A 133 8.91 7.20 0.51
C MET A 133 8.87 8.36 -0.47
N GLN A 134 9.65 9.42 -0.24
CA GLN A 134 9.77 10.52 -1.19
C GLN A 134 10.30 10.04 -2.53
N SER A 135 11.41 9.32 -2.53
CA SER A 135 12.03 8.80 -3.77
C SER A 135 11.11 7.84 -4.52
N LEU A 136 10.39 6.99 -3.77
CA LEU A 136 9.42 6.05 -4.33
C LEU A 136 8.26 6.77 -5.01
N CYS A 137 7.69 7.78 -4.35
CA CYS A 137 6.59 8.56 -4.92
C CYS A 137 7.05 9.39 -6.12
N GLU A 138 8.23 10.00 -6.07
CA GLU A 138 8.81 10.73 -7.20
C GLU A 138 9.01 9.82 -8.41
N TYR A 139 9.53 8.60 -8.20
CA TYR A 139 9.72 7.65 -9.29
C TYR A 139 8.38 7.18 -9.87
N TRP A 140 7.50 6.64 -9.02
CA TRP A 140 6.29 5.98 -9.50
C TRP A 140 5.19 6.95 -9.97
N PHE A 141 5.12 8.16 -9.42
CA PHE A 141 4.01 9.08 -9.68
C PHE A 141 4.40 10.33 -10.47
N ALA A 142 5.69 10.68 -10.53
CA ALA A 142 6.15 11.82 -11.30
C ALA A 142 6.96 11.44 -12.54
N LEU A 143 7.75 10.37 -12.51
CA LEU A 143 8.67 10.03 -13.59
C LEU A 143 8.13 8.95 -14.53
N VAL A 144 7.43 7.93 -14.01
CA VAL A 144 6.95 6.82 -14.84
C VAL A 144 5.47 6.95 -15.17
N GLN A 145 5.05 6.34 -16.28
CA GLN A 145 3.64 6.25 -16.63
C GLN A 145 3.06 4.94 -16.11
N LEU A 146 2.06 5.04 -15.27
CA LEU A 146 1.32 3.90 -14.76
C LEU A 146 0.20 3.51 -15.72
N PRO A 147 -0.18 2.22 -15.77
CA PRO A 147 -1.38 1.81 -16.48
C PRO A 147 -2.59 2.58 -15.97
N LYS A 148 -3.43 3.05 -16.87
CA LYS A 148 -4.69 3.66 -16.46
C LYS A 148 -5.56 2.60 -15.80
N SER A 149 -6.05 2.90 -14.59
CA SER A 149 -7.11 2.08 -13.98
C SER A 149 -8.31 2.03 -14.91
N PRO A 150 -9.02 0.88 -15.02
CA PRO A 150 -10.26 0.84 -15.78
C PRO A 150 -11.17 1.96 -15.30
N ALA A 151 -11.64 2.80 -16.23
CA ALA A 151 -12.52 3.91 -15.94
C ALA A 151 -13.83 3.38 -15.34
N GLY A 152 -14.04 3.58 -14.08
CA GLY A 152 -15.25 3.16 -13.40
C GLY A 152 -15.18 3.24 -11.88
N SER A 153 -14.90 4.41 -11.34
CA SER A 153 -15.43 4.77 -10.03
C SER A 153 -15.45 6.28 -9.93
N ALA A 154 -16.64 6.85 -10.08
CA ALA A 154 -16.91 8.22 -9.67
C ALA A 154 -16.58 8.32 -8.18
N ARG A 155 -15.68 9.25 -7.83
CA ARG A 155 -15.33 9.56 -6.45
C ARG A 155 -16.59 9.91 -5.66
N LYS A 156 -17.05 8.97 -4.85
CA LYS A 156 -17.75 9.33 -3.63
C LYS A 156 -16.68 9.46 -2.56
N THR A 157 -16.66 10.56 -1.87
CA THR A 157 -15.81 10.84 -0.72
C THR A 157 -15.90 9.65 0.23
N VAL A 158 -14.90 8.77 0.18
CA VAL A 158 -14.83 7.64 1.09
C VAL A 158 -14.45 8.22 2.44
N LYS A 159 -15.39 8.19 3.36
CA LYS A 159 -15.07 8.42 4.76
C LYS A 159 -13.97 7.43 5.14
N LYS A 160 -12.84 7.98 5.61
CA LYS A 160 -11.80 7.28 6.32
C LYS A 160 -12.41 6.11 7.09
N ALA A 161 -11.95 4.87 6.85
CA ALA A 161 -12.36 3.75 7.67
C ALA A 161 -12.17 4.13 9.14
N PRO A 162 -13.17 4.00 10.00
CA PRO A 162 -13.04 4.37 11.40
C PRO A 162 -12.04 3.40 12.03
N ILE A 163 -10.92 3.93 12.49
CA ILE A 163 -10.16 3.32 13.57
C ILE A 163 -11.16 3.24 14.72
N SER A 164 -11.61 2.05 15.08
CA SER A 164 -12.44 1.85 16.26
C SER A 164 -11.61 2.18 17.49
N PRO A 165 -11.92 3.26 18.22
CA PRO A 165 -11.42 3.41 19.56
C PRO A 165 -12.48 2.80 20.48
N ASP A 166 -12.44 1.51 20.69
CA ASP A 166 -13.18 0.92 21.80
C ASP A 166 -12.20 0.26 22.76
N SER A 167 -11.64 1.08 23.60
CA SER A 167 -11.03 0.70 24.86
C SER A 167 -11.33 1.75 25.91
N SER A 168 -12.63 1.99 26.13
CA SER A 168 -13.11 2.65 27.34
C SER A 168 -13.80 1.61 28.24
N ASN A 169 -12.99 0.84 28.96
CA ASN A 169 -13.40 0.19 30.19
C ASN A 169 -12.16 -0.06 31.05
N PHE A 170 -11.64 1.01 31.60
CA PHE A 170 -10.82 0.93 32.81
C PHE A 170 -11.68 1.46 33.95
N GLU A 171 -12.37 0.58 34.66
CA GLU A 171 -12.89 0.88 36.00
C GLU A 171 -11.75 0.79 37.00
N PRO A 172 -11.55 1.78 37.85
CA PRO A 172 -10.57 1.69 38.94
C PRO A 172 -11.13 0.82 40.05
N ILE A 173 -10.39 -0.20 40.40
CA ILE A 173 -10.63 -1.03 41.60
C ILE A 173 -10.28 -0.16 42.81
N GLN A 174 -11.26 0.00 43.70
CA GLN A 174 -11.08 0.55 45.03
C GLN A 174 -10.34 -0.44 45.93
#